data_a517657047ae0fcf7af2a0edfe45442c
#
_entry.id   a517657047ae0fcf7af2a0edfe45442c
#
_cell.length_a   1.000
_cell.length_b   1.000
_cell.length_c   1.000
_cell.angle_alpha   90.00
_cell.angle_beta   90.00
_cell.angle_gamma   90.00
#
_symmetry.space_group_name_H-M   'P 1'
#
loop_
_entity.id
_entity.type
_entity.pdbx_description
1 polymer ?
#
loop_
_entity_poly.entity_id
_entity_poly.type
_entity_poly.pdbx_seq_one_letter_code
_entity_poly.pdbx_strand_id
1 'polypeptide(L)'
;PQNASYDNLNNTSIVCMFEANGTRVLMMGDAEVPVEQDLLDSGADIRCHIIRLGHHGSATSSGLDFLKATYAHTAIISCGADNDYGHPHQQTLVNLNAAVIRDVRSTEKGTIVITLPKAKENAA
;
A
#
# COMPACT_ATOMS: atom_id res chain seq x y z
N PRO A 1 -11.77 -8.41 -4.80
CA PRO A 1 -12.71 -9.56 -4.82
C PRO A 1 -13.91 -9.21 -5.69
N GLN A 2 -14.19 -10.04 -6.68
CA GLN A 2 -15.16 -9.70 -7.75
C GLN A 2 -16.64 -9.70 -7.30
N ASN A 3 -16.96 -10.07 -6.08
CA ASN A 3 -18.34 -10.18 -5.57
C ASN A 3 -18.48 -9.77 -4.10
N ALA A 4 -17.56 -9.05 -3.52
CA ALA A 4 -17.72 -8.59 -2.15
C ALA A 4 -18.63 -7.37 -2.10
N SER A 5 -19.59 -7.38 -1.20
CA SER A 5 -20.42 -6.23 -0.86
C SER A 5 -19.87 -5.61 0.42
N TYR A 6 -19.55 -4.33 0.38
CA TYR A 6 -19.05 -3.60 1.53
C TYR A 6 -20.02 -2.48 1.92
N ASP A 7 -20.28 -2.34 3.21
CA ASP A 7 -21.08 -1.24 3.74
C ASP A 7 -20.34 0.11 3.70
N ASN A 8 -19.00 0.07 3.71
CA ASN A 8 -18.14 1.24 3.61
C ASN A 8 -17.65 1.41 2.17
N LEU A 9 -17.95 2.56 1.56
CA LEU A 9 -17.58 2.91 0.18
C LEU A 9 -16.07 2.90 -0.06
N ASN A 10 -15.24 3.18 0.95
CA ASN A 10 -13.78 3.07 0.83
C ASN A 10 -13.36 1.67 0.37
N ASN A 11 -14.07 0.65 0.82
CA ASN A 11 -13.80 -0.74 0.47
C ASN A 11 -14.26 -1.13 -0.95
N THR A 12 -14.86 -0.21 -1.69
CA THR A 12 -15.12 -0.35 -3.12
C THR A 12 -13.99 0.21 -4.00
N SER A 13 -12.90 0.65 -3.39
CA SER A 13 -11.73 1.17 -4.08
C SER A 13 -11.12 0.15 -5.02
N ILE A 14 -10.59 0.65 -6.14
CA ILE A 14 -9.81 -0.17 -7.06
C ILE A 14 -8.43 -0.42 -6.44
N VAL A 15 -8.13 -1.69 -6.20
CA VAL A 15 -6.78 -2.14 -5.84
C VAL A 15 -6.09 -2.66 -7.08
N CYS A 16 -4.91 -2.14 -7.38
CA CYS A 16 -4.18 -2.56 -8.55
C CYS A 16 -2.69 -2.80 -8.27
N MET A 17 -2.13 -3.75 -9.02
CA MET A 17 -0.69 -4.01 -9.07
C MET A 17 -0.15 -3.41 -10.36
N PHE A 18 0.74 -2.45 -10.22
CA PHE A 18 1.52 -1.91 -11.33
C PHE A 18 2.85 -2.64 -11.40
N GLU A 19 3.25 -3.07 -12.59
CA GLU A 19 4.52 -3.74 -12.78
C GLU A 19 5.26 -3.12 -13.97
N ALA A 20 6.52 -2.71 -13.72
CA ALA A 20 7.40 -2.17 -14.74
C ALA A 20 8.85 -2.50 -14.41
N ASN A 21 9.60 -2.96 -15.42
CA ASN A 21 11.03 -3.25 -15.31
C ASN A 21 11.40 -4.17 -14.12
N GLY A 22 10.52 -5.12 -13.79
CA GLY A 22 10.69 -6.04 -12.66
C GLY A 22 10.36 -5.44 -11.30
N THR A 23 9.87 -4.19 -11.25
CA THR A 23 9.40 -3.56 -10.02
C THR A 23 7.86 -3.64 -9.95
N ARG A 24 7.36 -4.12 -8.83
CA ARG A 24 5.93 -4.25 -8.54
C ARG A 24 5.51 -3.21 -7.51
N VAL A 25 4.46 -2.47 -7.80
CA VAL A 25 3.89 -1.44 -6.94
C VAL A 25 2.43 -1.77 -6.68
N LEU A 26 2.08 -2.01 -5.43
CA LEU A 26 0.70 -2.25 -5.01
C LEU A 26 0.05 -0.92 -4.61
N MET A 27 -1.08 -0.61 -5.22
CA MET A 27 -1.84 0.62 -4.97
C MET A 27 -3.21 0.26 -4.38
N MET A 28 -3.44 0.66 -3.12
CA MET A 28 -4.60 0.23 -2.34
C MET A 28 -5.82 1.15 -2.46
N GLY A 29 -5.67 2.36 -3.06
CA GLY A 29 -6.76 3.33 -3.02
C GLY A 29 -7.10 3.71 -1.57
N ASP A 30 -8.36 3.73 -1.23
CA ASP A 30 -8.84 3.93 0.15
C ASP A 30 -9.35 2.63 0.78
N ALA A 31 -8.96 1.49 0.20
CA ALA A 31 -9.28 0.17 0.74
C ALA A 31 -8.77 0.01 2.17
N GLU A 32 -9.59 -0.61 2.99
CA GLU A 32 -9.36 -0.84 4.41
C GLU A 32 -9.16 -2.33 4.73
N VAL A 33 -9.02 -2.67 6.00
CA VAL A 33 -8.76 -4.05 6.48
C VAL A 33 -9.69 -5.11 5.89
N PRO A 34 -11.02 -4.90 5.68
CA PRO A 34 -11.85 -5.91 5.05
C PRO A 34 -11.37 -6.31 3.65
N VAL A 35 -10.92 -5.36 2.84
CA VAL A 35 -10.36 -5.64 1.50
C VAL A 35 -9.02 -6.34 1.59
N GLU A 36 -8.17 -5.92 2.53
CA GLU A 36 -6.89 -6.56 2.81
C GLU A 36 -7.07 -8.03 3.16
N GLN A 37 -8.07 -8.34 4.00
CA GLN A 37 -8.40 -9.70 4.38
C GLN A 37 -8.91 -10.52 3.19
N ASP A 38 -9.78 -9.93 2.36
CA ASP A 38 -10.26 -10.60 1.15
C ASP A 38 -9.12 -10.92 0.16
N LEU A 39 -8.14 -10.03 0.04
CA LEU A 39 -6.94 -10.27 -0.77
C LEU A 39 -6.13 -11.44 -0.23
N LEU A 40 -5.93 -11.51 1.09
CA LEU A 40 -5.24 -12.62 1.74
C LEU A 40 -5.99 -13.94 1.55
N ASP A 41 -7.30 -13.95 1.79
CA ASP A 41 -8.14 -15.14 1.72
C ASP A 41 -8.30 -15.68 0.30
N SER A 42 -8.28 -14.79 -0.71
CA SER A 42 -8.35 -15.18 -2.12
C SER A 42 -7.05 -15.80 -2.66
N GLY A 43 -5.95 -15.71 -1.91
CA GLY A 43 -4.64 -16.14 -2.38
C GLY A 43 -4.05 -15.28 -3.50
N ALA A 44 -4.53 -14.04 -3.65
CA ALA A 44 -3.98 -13.09 -4.62
C ALA A 44 -2.48 -12.87 -4.40
N ASP A 45 -1.70 -12.78 -5.47
CA ASP A 45 -0.26 -12.46 -5.36
C ASP A 45 -0.08 -10.96 -5.12
N ILE A 46 -0.09 -10.57 -3.86
CA ILE A 46 0.08 -9.19 -3.39
C ILE A 46 1.54 -8.81 -3.12
N ARG A 47 2.49 -9.71 -3.36
CA ARG A 47 3.92 -9.41 -3.15
C ARG A 47 4.37 -8.27 -4.04
N CYS A 48 5.00 -7.27 -3.44
CA CYS A 48 5.42 -6.06 -4.13
C CYS A 48 6.74 -5.52 -3.56
N HIS A 49 7.36 -4.61 -4.28
CA HIS A 49 8.53 -3.87 -3.83
C HIS A 49 8.10 -2.59 -3.09
N ILE A 50 7.05 -1.96 -3.58
CA ILE A 50 6.53 -0.70 -3.08
C ILE A 50 5.04 -0.85 -2.85
N ILE A 51 4.55 -0.39 -1.72
CA ILE A 51 3.11 -0.28 -1.43
C ILE A 51 2.71 1.18 -1.23
N ARG A 52 1.69 1.64 -1.95
CA ARG A 52 0.96 2.87 -1.59
C ARG A 52 -0.16 2.44 -0.64
N LEU A 53 -0.05 2.89 0.62
CA LEU A 53 -0.96 2.48 1.68
C LEU A 53 -2.41 2.87 1.40
N GLY A 54 -3.31 2.03 1.88
CA GLY A 54 -4.74 2.30 1.85
C GLY A 54 -5.11 3.50 2.72
N HIS A 55 -6.15 4.19 2.32
CA HIS A 55 -6.84 5.24 3.07
C HIS A 55 -5.87 6.23 3.77
N HIS A 56 -4.87 6.71 3.01
CA HIS A 56 -3.92 7.74 3.45
C HIS A 56 -3.13 7.40 4.73
N GLY A 57 -2.99 6.12 5.06
CA GLY A 57 -2.37 5.67 6.30
C GLY A 57 -3.31 5.73 7.52
N SER A 58 -4.63 5.61 7.30
CA SER A 58 -5.61 5.46 8.38
C SER A 58 -5.36 4.18 9.17
N ALA A 59 -5.68 4.19 10.46
CA ALA A 59 -5.66 3.00 11.32
C ALA A 59 -6.72 1.95 10.94
N THR A 60 -7.67 2.29 10.06
CA THR A 60 -8.67 1.36 9.51
C THR A 60 -8.13 0.52 8.36
N SER A 61 -6.89 0.79 7.93
CA SER A 61 -6.16 0.09 6.87
C SER A 61 -4.76 -0.32 7.34
N SER A 62 -4.01 -0.96 6.47
CA SER A 62 -2.61 -1.33 6.72
C SER A 62 -2.43 -2.27 7.91
N GLY A 63 -3.24 -3.32 7.93
CA GLY A 63 -3.19 -4.39 8.92
C GLY A 63 -1.83 -5.12 8.90
N LEU A 64 -1.35 -5.55 10.07
CA LEU A 64 -0.01 -6.13 10.20
C LEU A 64 0.19 -7.37 9.34
N ASP A 65 -0.77 -8.30 9.33
CA ASP A 65 -0.66 -9.54 8.56
C ASP A 65 -0.65 -9.28 7.05
N PHE A 66 -1.47 -8.32 6.60
CA PHE A 66 -1.47 -7.86 5.22
C PHE A 66 -0.12 -7.25 4.84
N LEU A 67 0.40 -6.30 5.61
CA LEU A 67 1.69 -5.66 5.35
C LEU A 67 2.83 -6.69 5.28
N LYS A 68 2.88 -7.65 6.19
CA LYS A 68 3.86 -8.74 6.14
C LYS A 68 3.76 -9.58 4.88
N ALA A 69 2.54 -9.89 4.42
CA ALA A 69 2.31 -10.70 3.24
C ALA A 69 2.71 -10.00 1.94
N THR A 70 2.80 -8.66 1.92
CA THR A 70 3.25 -7.90 0.75
C THR A 70 4.75 -8.03 0.48
N TYR A 71 5.55 -8.30 1.49
CA TYR A 71 7.02 -8.28 1.43
C TYR A 71 7.59 -6.94 0.90
N ALA A 72 6.82 -5.86 0.99
CA ALA A 72 7.26 -4.55 0.55
C ALA A 72 8.45 -4.05 1.38
N HIS A 73 9.39 -3.36 0.73
CA HIS A 73 10.48 -2.67 1.44
C HIS A 73 10.24 -1.16 1.55
N THR A 74 9.37 -0.60 0.70
CA THR A 74 9.02 0.82 0.68
C THR A 74 7.52 1.01 0.82
N ALA A 75 7.09 1.87 1.71
CA ALA A 75 5.70 2.31 1.83
C ALA A 75 5.57 3.80 1.48
N ILE A 76 4.54 4.11 0.70
CA ILE A 76 4.17 5.49 0.35
C ILE A 76 2.87 5.83 1.05
N ILE A 77 2.88 6.94 1.78
CA ILE A 77 1.71 7.52 2.43
C ILE A 77 1.35 8.81 1.70
N SER A 78 0.17 8.85 1.11
CA SER A 78 -0.32 10.02 0.38
C SER A 78 -1.29 10.80 1.27
N CYS A 79 -0.81 11.81 1.97
CA CYS A 79 -1.64 12.67 2.84
C CYS A 79 -1.09 14.10 2.87
N GLY A 80 -1.92 15.05 3.29
CA GLY A 80 -1.50 16.44 3.50
C GLY A 80 -0.80 16.62 4.85
N ALA A 81 0.10 17.60 4.95
CA ALA A 81 0.85 17.90 6.17
C ALA A 81 -0.07 18.28 7.35
N ASP A 82 -1.11 19.06 7.05
CA ASP A 82 -2.05 19.58 8.07
C ASP A 82 -3.45 19.01 7.81
N ASN A 83 -3.54 17.68 7.58
CA ASN A 83 -4.84 17.06 7.32
C ASN A 83 -5.68 16.94 8.61
N ASP A 84 -6.98 17.18 8.50
CA ASP A 84 -7.92 17.16 9.62
C ASP A 84 -8.16 15.75 10.20
N TYR A 85 -7.71 14.70 9.51
CA TYR A 85 -7.92 13.30 9.88
C TYR A 85 -6.83 12.75 10.80
N GLY A 86 -5.71 13.47 10.95
CA GLY A 86 -4.55 13.02 11.71
C GLY A 86 -3.78 11.89 11.00
N HIS A 87 -3.89 11.77 9.69
CA HIS A 87 -3.14 10.79 8.89
C HIS A 87 -1.67 11.21 8.68
N PRO A 88 -0.73 10.26 8.70
CA PRO A 88 -0.93 8.84 9.03
C PRO A 88 -1.16 8.62 10.53
N HIS A 89 -2.03 7.68 10.88
CA HIS A 89 -2.25 7.33 12.27
C HIS A 89 -1.06 6.57 12.88
N GLN A 90 -0.84 6.74 14.17
CA GLN A 90 0.26 6.10 14.88
C GLN A 90 0.24 4.57 14.76
N GLN A 91 -0.94 3.95 14.78
CA GLN A 91 -1.07 2.49 14.62
C GLN A 91 -0.53 2.00 13.28
N THR A 92 -0.73 2.77 12.21
CA THR A 92 -0.18 2.45 10.88
C THR A 92 1.34 2.45 10.90
N LEU A 93 1.96 3.44 11.55
CA LEU A 93 3.41 3.52 11.68
C LEU A 93 3.98 2.36 12.52
N VAL A 94 3.27 1.97 13.58
CA VAL A 94 3.62 0.79 14.40
C VAL A 94 3.56 -0.48 13.56
N ASN A 95 2.51 -0.68 12.77
CA ASN A 95 2.35 -1.85 11.91
C ASN A 95 3.44 -1.92 10.82
N LEU A 96 3.78 -0.80 10.21
CA LEU A 96 4.88 -0.73 9.23
C LEU A 96 6.22 -1.16 9.84
N ASN A 97 6.54 -0.65 11.02
CA ASN A 97 7.75 -1.03 11.72
C ASN A 97 7.77 -2.53 12.09
N ALA A 98 6.64 -3.06 12.57
CA ALA A 98 6.49 -4.47 12.90
C ALA A 98 6.54 -5.40 11.67
N ALA A 99 6.11 -4.91 10.51
CA ALA A 99 6.25 -5.58 9.23
C ALA A 99 7.64 -5.42 8.59
N VAL A 100 8.57 -4.72 9.26
CA VAL A 100 9.93 -4.44 8.79
C VAL A 100 9.99 -3.61 7.50
N ILE A 101 8.96 -2.81 7.24
CA ILE A 101 8.94 -1.82 6.16
C ILE A 101 9.55 -0.52 6.69
N ARG A 102 10.82 -0.28 6.38
CA ARG A 102 11.59 0.81 7.00
C ARG A 102 11.71 2.06 6.13
N ASP A 103 11.61 1.93 4.81
CA ASP A 103 11.58 3.07 3.90
C ASP A 103 10.15 3.58 3.77
N VAL A 104 9.78 4.48 4.68
CA VAL A 104 8.42 5.07 4.72
C VAL A 104 8.52 6.52 4.24
N ARG A 105 7.81 6.82 3.17
CA ARG A 105 7.78 8.15 2.54
C ARG A 105 6.38 8.73 2.56
N SER A 106 6.25 9.97 3.01
CA SER A 106 4.98 10.69 3.10
C SER A 106 4.98 11.93 2.22
N THR A 107 3.86 12.20 1.53
CA THR A 107 3.67 13.41 0.74
C THR A 107 3.46 14.67 1.60
N GLU A 108 3.42 14.56 2.92
CA GLU A 108 3.40 15.71 3.85
C GLU A 108 4.57 16.68 3.59
N LYS A 109 5.69 16.16 3.09
CA LYS A 109 6.90 16.94 2.78
C LYS A 109 7.03 17.33 1.31
N GLY A 110 6.02 17.07 0.50
CA GLY A 110 5.99 17.37 -0.93
C GLY A 110 5.89 16.15 -1.83
N THR A 111 6.13 16.34 -3.11
CA THR A 111 6.06 15.31 -4.13
C THR A 111 7.12 14.22 -3.92
N ILE A 112 6.70 12.96 -4.03
CA ILE A 112 7.59 11.81 -4.02
C ILE A 112 7.79 11.34 -5.46
N VAL A 113 9.05 11.24 -5.87
CA VAL A 113 9.43 10.65 -7.16
C VAL A 113 10.30 9.43 -6.90
N ILE A 114 9.91 8.29 -7.46
CA ILE A 114 10.69 7.05 -7.39
C ILE A 114 11.08 6.65 -8.80
N THR A 115 12.37 6.61 -9.06
CA THR A 115 12.91 6.14 -10.34
C THR A 115 13.03 4.62 -10.30
N LEU A 116 12.32 3.95 -11.19
CA LEU A 116 12.41 2.50 -11.34
C LEU A 116 13.70 2.11 -12.06
N PRO A 117 14.24 0.92 -11.81
CA PRO A 117 15.38 0.40 -12.57
C PRO A 117 15.09 0.42 -14.07
N LYS A 118 16.13 0.62 -14.89
CA LYS A 118 15.98 0.46 -16.33
C LYS A 118 15.66 -1.00 -16.65
N ALA A 119 14.86 -1.23 -17.70
CA ALA A 119 14.69 -2.57 -18.25
C ALA A 119 16.07 -3.15 -18.55
N LYS A 120 16.31 -4.42 -18.17
CA LYS A 120 17.52 -5.11 -18.60
C LYS A 120 17.44 -5.20 -20.13
N GLU A 121 18.43 -4.61 -20.82
CA GLU A 121 18.62 -4.92 -22.23
C GLU A 121 18.85 -6.42 -22.35
N ASN A 122 18.00 -7.10 -23.14
CA ASN A 122 18.27 -8.49 -23.49
C ASN A 122 19.59 -8.48 -24.26
N ALA A 123 20.63 -9.02 -23.64
CA ALA A 123 21.85 -9.31 -24.35
C ALA A 123 21.51 -10.27 -25.51
N ALA A 124 21.62 -9.77 -26.71
CA ALA A 124 21.45 -10.57 -27.92
C ALA A 124 22.58 -11.64 -28.01
#